data_3d5b89516622b555b1582392b5a58222
#
_entry.id   3d5b89516622b555b1582392b5a58222
#
_cell.length_a   1.000
_cell.length_b   1.000
_cell.length_c   1.000
_cell.angle_alpha   90.00
_cell.angle_beta   90.00
_cell.angle_gamma   90.00
#
_symmetry.space_group_name_H-M   'P 1'
#
loop_
_entity.id
_entity.type
_entity.pdbx_description
1 polymer ?
#
loop_
_entity_poly.entity_id
_entity_poly.type
_entity_poly.pdbx_seq_one_letter_code
_entity_poly.pdbx_strand_id
1 'polypeptide(L)'
;MKLNSAQDYVLKQLKSLGAKDIVVTAHSGESFQNKFANNEVVANKNWDTSNLSIFLSVGENGNLRTSGTDISYSDQTAIDSQLNRLIKFTKNTPINKNFLGLPVETFKYREVRGIYDPEIKSLGKSSISILRDAIDLANQKGAERTGGTLTHNYGTTRMLTSTDIDKSYDYSNISLSLR
;
A
#
# COMPACT_ATOMS: atom_id res chain seq x y z
N MET A 1 7.84 16.27 -2.92
CA MET A 1 8.58 15.43 -3.91
C MET A 1 7.61 14.44 -4.55
N LYS A 2 7.84 13.98 -5.80
CA LYS A 2 7.00 12.90 -6.38
C LYS A 2 7.30 11.56 -5.73
N LEU A 3 6.31 10.70 -5.53
CA LEU A 3 6.43 9.43 -4.80
C LEU A 3 7.57 8.53 -5.32
N ASN A 4 7.62 8.28 -6.63
CA ASN A 4 8.67 7.43 -7.22
C ASN A 4 10.07 8.04 -7.05
N SER A 5 10.22 9.36 -7.19
CA SER A 5 11.51 10.03 -6.93
C SER A 5 11.91 9.96 -5.46
N ALA A 6 10.93 9.99 -4.54
CA ALA A 6 11.18 9.78 -3.12
C ALA A 6 11.65 8.35 -2.83
N GLN A 7 11.02 7.37 -3.47
CA GLN A 7 11.39 5.96 -3.36
C GLN A 7 12.83 5.69 -3.80
N ASP A 8 13.21 6.19 -4.98
CA ASP A 8 14.58 6.07 -5.51
C ASP A 8 15.60 6.77 -4.58
N TYR A 9 15.26 7.96 -4.08
CA TYR A 9 16.06 8.71 -3.14
C TYR A 9 16.28 7.94 -1.83
N VAL A 10 15.22 7.41 -1.24
CA VAL A 10 15.25 6.61 0.00
C VAL A 10 16.16 5.40 -0.15
N LEU A 11 16.03 4.63 -1.24
CA LEU A 11 16.89 3.48 -1.50
C LEU A 11 18.37 3.88 -1.56
N LYS A 12 18.68 4.96 -2.29
CA LYS A 12 20.05 5.48 -2.40
C LYS A 12 20.60 5.93 -1.05
N GLN A 13 19.82 6.67 -0.26
CA GLN A 13 20.25 7.16 1.05
C GLN A 13 20.49 6.02 2.05
N LEU A 14 19.60 5.03 2.10
CA LEU A 14 19.78 3.88 2.98
C LEU A 14 21.03 3.06 2.63
N LYS A 15 21.34 2.88 1.33
CA LYS A 15 22.61 2.28 0.89
C LYS A 15 23.80 3.07 1.42
N SER A 16 23.78 4.42 1.33
CA SER A 16 24.88 5.28 1.83
C SER A 16 25.02 5.28 3.36
N LEU A 17 23.92 5.05 4.09
CA LEU A 17 23.90 4.94 5.55
C LEU A 17 24.33 3.55 6.08
N GLY A 18 24.69 2.64 5.18
CA GLY A 18 25.20 1.30 5.52
C GLY A 18 24.11 0.26 5.80
N ALA A 19 22.89 0.47 5.34
CA ALA A 19 21.91 -0.59 5.30
C ALA A 19 22.33 -1.66 4.28
N LYS A 20 22.18 -2.94 4.65
CA LYS A 20 22.59 -4.09 3.83
C LYS A 20 21.48 -4.55 2.91
N ASP A 21 20.38 -4.97 3.49
CA ASP A 21 19.19 -5.38 2.77
C ASP A 21 18.15 -4.26 2.88
N ILE A 22 17.57 -3.87 1.78
CA ILE A 22 16.63 -2.76 1.74
C ILE A 22 15.47 -3.15 0.82
N VAL A 23 14.25 -2.96 1.30
CA VAL A 23 13.02 -2.96 0.50
C VAL A 23 12.33 -1.63 0.71
N VAL A 24 12.05 -0.92 -0.36
CA VAL A 24 11.24 0.30 -0.34
C VAL A 24 10.01 0.06 -1.20
N THR A 25 8.85 0.12 -0.58
CA THR A 25 7.57 -0.06 -1.27
C THR A 25 6.82 1.26 -1.30
N ALA A 26 6.46 1.70 -2.48
CA ALA A 26 5.63 2.88 -2.71
C ALA A 26 4.22 2.44 -3.06
N HIS A 27 3.24 2.99 -2.35
CA HIS A 27 1.83 2.79 -2.63
C HIS A 27 1.20 4.13 -2.99
N SER A 28 0.44 4.17 -4.09
CA SER A 28 -0.41 5.30 -4.44
C SER A 28 -1.74 4.79 -4.96
N GLY A 29 -2.83 5.46 -4.59
CA GLY A 29 -4.16 5.05 -5.04
C GLY A 29 -5.25 5.97 -4.54
N GLU A 30 -6.45 5.69 -5.01
CA GLU A 30 -7.68 6.36 -4.59
C GLU A 30 -8.64 5.35 -3.99
N SER A 31 -9.38 5.79 -2.98
CA SER A 31 -10.38 4.99 -2.29
C SER A 31 -11.68 5.76 -2.19
N PHE A 32 -12.79 5.06 -2.40
CA PHE A 32 -14.14 5.59 -2.35
C PHE A 32 -14.96 4.73 -1.40
N GLN A 33 -15.76 5.35 -0.56
CA GLN A 33 -16.65 4.68 0.36
C GLN A 33 -18.01 5.35 0.37
N ASN A 34 -19.05 4.58 0.09
CA ASN A 34 -20.43 4.96 0.22
C ASN A 34 -21.05 4.19 1.39
N LYS A 35 -21.53 4.91 2.41
CA LYS A 35 -22.29 4.32 3.51
C LYS A 35 -23.77 4.54 3.29
N PHE A 36 -24.55 3.53 3.62
CA PHE A 36 -26.01 3.60 3.57
C PHE A 36 -26.64 3.03 4.85
N ALA A 37 -27.78 3.56 5.19
CA ALA A 37 -28.59 3.15 6.32
C ALA A 37 -30.06 3.47 6.04
N ASN A 38 -30.99 2.65 6.50
CA ASN A 38 -32.43 2.81 6.26
C ASN A 38 -32.76 3.00 4.78
N ASN A 39 -32.13 2.21 3.90
CA ASN A 39 -32.33 2.22 2.44
C ASN A 39 -31.84 3.50 1.75
N GLU A 40 -31.08 4.37 2.43
CA GLU A 40 -30.60 5.63 1.87
C GLU A 40 -29.08 5.78 2.02
N VAL A 41 -28.45 6.44 1.04
CA VAL A 41 -27.04 6.79 1.10
C VAL A 41 -26.84 7.94 2.08
N VAL A 42 -26.15 7.68 3.20
CA VAL A 42 -25.98 8.65 4.30
C VAL A 42 -24.60 9.33 4.29
N ALA A 43 -23.61 8.74 3.63
CA ALA A 43 -22.27 9.34 3.54
C ALA A 43 -21.50 8.86 2.31
N ASN A 44 -20.76 9.79 1.74
CA ASN A 44 -19.83 9.60 0.63
C ASN A 44 -18.46 10.10 1.06
N LYS A 45 -17.41 9.30 0.89
CA LYS A 45 -16.02 9.67 1.17
C LYS A 45 -15.14 9.24 0.02
N ASN A 46 -14.19 10.08 -0.34
CA ASN A 46 -13.06 9.71 -1.17
C ASN A 46 -11.77 10.23 -0.55
N TRP A 47 -10.68 9.51 -0.74
CA TRP A 47 -9.37 9.94 -0.27
C TRP A 47 -8.27 9.32 -1.12
N ASP A 48 -7.19 10.06 -1.24
CA ASP A 48 -5.96 9.59 -1.85
C ASP A 48 -5.08 8.90 -0.80
N THR A 49 -4.45 7.83 -1.20
CA THR A 49 -3.43 7.16 -0.41
C THR A 49 -2.09 7.30 -1.11
N SER A 50 -1.08 7.73 -0.36
CA SER A 50 0.27 7.82 -0.88
C SER A 50 1.26 7.68 0.27
N ASN A 51 1.99 6.54 0.31
CA ASN A 51 2.93 6.24 1.38
C ASN A 51 4.16 5.48 0.87
N LEU A 52 5.24 5.57 1.64
CA LEU A 52 6.45 4.79 1.49
C LEU A 52 6.64 3.90 2.70
N SER A 53 6.71 2.59 2.47
CA SER A 53 7.06 1.60 3.48
C SER A 53 8.51 1.16 3.26
N ILE A 54 9.27 1.09 4.34
CA ILE A 54 10.67 0.66 4.32
C ILE A 54 10.82 -0.58 5.18
N PHE A 55 11.52 -1.56 4.66
CA PHE A 55 12.16 -2.61 5.45
C PHE A 55 13.67 -2.53 5.20
N LEU A 56 14.46 -2.70 6.27
CA LEU A 56 15.91 -2.74 6.13
C LEU A 56 16.57 -3.70 7.13
N SER A 57 17.78 -4.12 6.77
CA SER A 57 18.70 -4.78 7.70
C SER A 57 20.00 -3.99 7.86
N VAL A 58 20.61 -4.13 9.03
CA VAL A 58 21.99 -3.67 9.32
C VAL A 58 22.77 -4.79 10.01
N GLY A 59 24.07 -4.81 9.80
CA GLY A 59 24.97 -5.82 10.39
C GLY A 59 25.67 -6.65 9.32
N GLU A 60 26.50 -7.60 9.78
CA GLU A 60 27.33 -8.43 8.92
C GLU A 60 27.39 -9.87 9.43
N ASN A 61 27.84 -10.79 8.57
CA ASN A 61 28.20 -12.17 8.94
C ASN A 61 27.12 -12.95 9.70
N GLY A 62 25.87 -12.87 9.26
CA GLY A 62 24.76 -13.58 9.90
C GLY A 62 24.20 -12.89 11.16
N ASN A 63 24.78 -11.79 11.60
CA ASN A 63 24.30 -10.99 12.73
C ASN A 63 23.45 -9.80 12.25
N LEU A 64 22.39 -10.09 11.49
CA LEU A 64 21.53 -9.06 10.94
C LEU A 64 20.47 -8.62 11.96
N ARG A 65 20.27 -7.31 12.00
CA ARG A 65 19.21 -6.65 12.77
C ARG A 65 18.25 -6.03 11.79
N THR A 66 16.97 -6.23 11.97
CA THR A 66 15.95 -5.80 11.00
C THR A 66 14.96 -4.84 11.63
N SER A 67 14.44 -3.93 10.84
CA SER A 67 13.30 -3.10 11.18
C SER A 67 12.53 -2.68 9.95
N GLY A 68 11.32 -2.18 10.16
CA GLY A 68 10.51 -1.61 9.11
C GLY A 68 9.62 -0.48 9.64
N THR A 69 9.29 0.47 8.79
CA THR A 69 8.40 1.58 9.12
C THR A 69 7.85 2.22 7.85
N ASP A 70 6.75 2.93 8.01
CA ASP A 70 6.28 3.87 7.00
C ASP A 70 6.92 5.24 7.24
N ILE A 71 7.23 5.96 6.17
CA ILE A 71 7.81 7.29 6.25
C ILE A 71 7.00 8.31 5.46
N SER A 72 7.04 9.54 5.94
CA SER A 72 6.59 10.72 5.21
C SER A 72 7.64 11.17 4.20
N TYR A 73 7.23 11.61 3.02
CA TYR A 73 8.13 12.02 1.93
C TYR A 73 7.86 13.45 1.44
N SER A 74 7.46 14.34 2.33
CA SER A 74 7.17 15.75 2.01
C SER A 74 8.37 16.46 1.36
N ASP A 75 9.55 16.32 1.97
CA ASP A 75 10.81 16.90 1.50
C ASP A 75 12.01 16.04 1.89
N GLN A 76 13.17 16.31 1.29
CA GLN A 76 14.39 15.53 1.52
C GLN A 76 14.90 15.60 2.96
N THR A 77 14.81 16.77 3.60
CA THR A 77 15.27 16.95 4.98
C THR A 77 14.47 16.08 5.96
N ALA A 78 13.15 16.05 5.76
CA ALA A 78 12.27 15.20 6.55
C ALA A 78 12.59 13.71 6.36
N ILE A 79 12.83 13.28 5.11
CA ILE A 79 13.25 11.91 4.79
C ILE A 79 14.58 11.60 5.50
N ASP A 80 15.62 12.40 5.32
CA ASP A 80 16.94 12.16 5.89
C ASP A 80 16.90 12.02 7.41
N SER A 81 16.13 12.89 8.08
CA SER A 81 15.90 12.80 9.53
C SER A 81 15.27 11.48 9.94
N GLN A 82 14.28 11.00 9.20
CA GLN A 82 13.58 9.73 9.48
C GLN A 82 14.50 8.53 9.22
N LEU A 83 15.27 8.54 8.11
CA LEU A 83 16.20 7.47 7.76
C LEU A 83 17.34 7.34 8.78
N ASN A 84 17.92 8.46 9.22
CA ASN A 84 18.96 8.46 10.25
C ASN A 84 18.43 7.88 11.58
N ARG A 85 17.20 8.23 11.99
CA ARG A 85 16.56 7.64 13.17
C ARG A 85 16.32 6.15 13.01
N LEU A 86 15.84 5.73 11.84
CA LEU A 86 15.55 4.32 11.54
C LEU A 86 16.82 3.47 11.60
N ILE A 87 17.93 3.92 11.00
CA ILE A 87 19.24 3.24 11.07
C ILE A 87 19.73 3.13 12.52
N LYS A 88 19.65 4.22 13.30
CA LYS A 88 20.04 4.19 14.73
C LYS A 88 19.18 3.21 15.52
N PHE A 89 17.88 3.23 15.29
CA PHE A 89 16.94 2.29 15.93
C PHE A 89 17.31 0.84 15.57
N THR A 90 17.48 0.54 14.28
CA THR A 90 17.78 -0.82 13.81
C THR A 90 19.08 -1.36 14.40
N LYS A 91 20.12 -0.53 14.54
CA LYS A 91 21.39 -0.91 15.18
C LYS A 91 21.23 -1.35 16.65
N ASN A 92 20.16 -0.95 17.31
CA ASN A 92 19.87 -1.29 18.70
C ASN A 92 18.79 -2.37 18.86
N THR A 93 18.21 -2.89 17.77
CA THR A 93 17.29 -4.03 17.84
C THR A 93 18.06 -5.34 18.13
N PRO A 94 17.42 -6.38 18.67
CA PRO A 94 18.01 -7.71 18.76
C PRO A 94 18.40 -8.26 17.39
N ILE A 95 19.39 -9.14 17.35
CA ILE A 95 19.75 -9.88 16.13
C ILE A 95 18.57 -10.75 15.70
N ASN A 96 18.20 -10.64 14.44
CA ASN A 96 17.17 -11.47 13.83
C ASN A 96 17.78 -12.75 13.25
N LYS A 97 17.83 -13.80 14.05
CA LYS A 97 18.41 -15.10 13.66
C LYS A 97 17.66 -15.78 12.49
N ASN A 98 16.42 -15.40 12.25
CA ASN A 98 15.57 -15.98 11.20
C ASN A 98 15.68 -15.26 9.85
N PHE A 99 16.33 -14.09 9.82
CA PHE A 99 16.53 -13.33 8.59
C PHE A 99 17.94 -13.59 8.04
N LEU A 100 18.01 -14.21 6.87
CA LEU A 100 19.27 -14.59 6.23
C LEU A 100 19.74 -13.60 5.16
N GLY A 101 18.95 -12.56 4.88
CA GLY A 101 19.17 -11.58 3.82
C GLY A 101 18.09 -11.67 2.74
N LEU A 102 18.06 -10.67 1.86
CA LEU A 102 17.19 -10.70 0.69
C LEU A 102 17.74 -11.68 -0.36
N PRO A 103 16.85 -12.33 -1.16
CA PRO A 103 17.28 -13.17 -2.26
C PRO A 103 18.05 -12.33 -3.29
N VAL A 104 19.17 -12.87 -3.77
CA VAL A 104 20.03 -12.22 -4.78
C VAL A 104 19.82 -12.75 -6.19
N GLU A 105 18.99 -13.77 -6.33
CA GLU A 105 18.69 -14.37 -7.64
C GLU A 105 17.64 -13.53 -8.38
N THR A 106 17.80 -13.44 -9.71
CA THR A 106 16.80 -12.83 -10.59
C THR A 106 15.67 -13.80 -10.84
N PHE A 107 14.48 -13.49 -10.35
CA PHE A 107 13.28 -14.29 -10.56
C PHE A 107 12.51 -13.79 -11.79
N LYS A 108 11.95 -14.73 -12.57
CA LYS A 108 10.96 -14.42 -13.58
C LYS A 108 9.59 -14.26 -12.90
N TYR A 109 9.13 -13.03 -12.73
CA TYR A 109 7.80 -12.76 -12.21
C TYR A 109 6.76 -12.95 -13.33
N ARG A 110 5.73 -13.73 -13.04
CA ARG A 110 4.58 -13.87 -13.94
C ARG A 110 3.56 -12.78 -13.63
N GLU A 111 2.89 -12.31 -14.67
CA GLU A 111 1.73 -11.44 -14.49
C GLU A 111 0.63 -12.19 -13.71
N VAL A 112 0.09 -11.54 -12.68
CA VAL A 112 -1.03 -12.07 -11.90
C VAL A 112 -2.32 -11.50 -12.50
N ARG A 113 -3.13 -12.37 -13.08
CA ARG A 113 -4.41 -11.97 -13.68
C ARG A 113 -5.45 -11.68 -12.60
N GLY A 114 -6.36 -10.75 -12.88
CA GLY A 114 -7.50 -10.45 -12.01
C GLY A 114 -7.19 -9.58 -10.77
N ILE A 115 -5.98 -9.02 -10.66
CA ILE A 115 -5.65 -8.07 -9.58
C ILE A 115 -6.05 -6.63 -9.91
N TYR A 116 -6.27 -6.33 -11.18
CA TYR A 116 -6.68 -5.02 -11.66
C TYR A 116 -7.79 -5.12 -12.69
N ASP A 117 -8.84 -4.31 -12.50
CA ASP A 117 -9.96 -4.12 -13.39
C ASP A 117 -10.12 -2.62 -13.67
N PRO A 118 -9.94 -2.16 -14.92
CA PRO A 118 -10.08 -0.76 -15.28
C PRO A 118 -11.51 -0.22 -15.09
N GLU A 119 -12.53 -1.09 -15.10
CA GLU A 119 -13.91 -0.69 -14.84
C GLU A 119 -14.08 -0.19 -13.41
N ILE A 120 -13.42 -0.81 -12.42
CA ILE A 120 -13.45 -0.36 -11.03
C ILE A 120 -12.84 1.04 -10.91
N LYS A 121 -11.76 1.32 -11.64
CA LYS A 121 -11.16 2.67 -11.68
C LYS A 121 -12.12 3.70 -12.25
N SER A 122 -12.91 3.33 -13.25
CA SER A 122 -13.85 4.24 -13.93
C SER A 122 -15.15 4.48 -13.15
N LEU A 123 -15.45 3.67 -12.12
CA LEU A 123 -16.70 3.77 -11.35
C LEU A 123 -16.90 5.16 -10.74
N GLY A 124 -15.89 5.72 -10.07
CA GLY A 124 -15.99 7.03 -9.45
C GLY A 124 -17.32 7.22 -8.68
N LYS A 125 -18.03 8.30 -9.00
CA LYS A 125 -19.35 8.59 -8.42
C LYS A 125 -20.47 7.64 -8.89
N SER A 126 -20.31 6.94 -10.00
CA SER A 126 -21.33 5.99 -10.50
C SER A 126 -21.45 4.73 -9.63
N SER A 127 -20.53 4.50 -8.71
CA SER A 127 -20.67 3.45 -7.68
C SER A 127 -21.96 3.58 -6.84
N ILE A 128 -22.53 4.79 -6.77
CA ILE A 128 -23.82 5.02 -6.09
C ILE A 128 -24.97 4.28 -6.79
N SER A 129 -24.96 4.16 -8.13
CA SER A 129 -26.00 3.39 -8.83
C SER A 129 -25.96 1.91 -8.45
N ILE A 130 -24.77 1.31 -8.38
CA ILE A 130 -24.60 -0.09 -7.93
C ILE A 130 -25.20 -0.27 -6.53
N LEU A 131 -24.98 0.70 -5.65
CA LEU A 131 -25.50 0.64 -4.29
C LEU A 131 -27.04 0.74 -4.26
N ARG A 132 -27.61 1.64 -5.08
CA ARG A 132 -29.08 1.75 -5.20
C ARG A 132 -29.69 0.46 -5.73
N ASP A 133 -29.14 -0.12 -6.78
CA ASP A 133 -29.59 -1.39 -7.34
C ASP A 133 -29.56 -2.51 -6.28
N ALA A 134 -28.53 -2.55 -5.44
CA ALA A 134 -28.42 -3.51 -4.36
C ALA A 134 -29.47 -3.31 -3.26
N ILE A 135 -29.77 -2.06 -2.91
CA ILE A 135 -30.85 -1.71 -1.94
C ILE A 135 -32.22 -2.08 -2.52
N ASP A 136 -32.47 -1.72 -3.77
CA ASP A 136 -33.74 -2.01 -4.45
C ASP A 136 -33.98 -3.51 -4.56
N LEU A 137 -32.96 -4.29 -4.90
CA LEU A 137 -33.04 -5.75 -4.94
C LEU A 137 -33.33 -6.34 -3.55
N ALA A 138 -32.70 -5.82 -2.50
CA ALA A 138 -32.96 -6.29 -1.13
C ALA A 138 -34.40 -6.00 -0.71
N ASN A 139 -34.93 -4.81 -1.00
CA ASN A 139 -36.31 -4.43 -0.73
C ASN A 139 -37.30 -5.34 -1.50
N GLN A 140 -37.04 -5.60 -2.79
CA GLN A 140 -37.85 -6.55 -3.58
C GLN A 140 -37.86 -7.97 -3.02
N LYS A 141 -36.80 -8.36 -2.28
CA LYS A 141 -36.69 -9.65 -1.59
C LYS A 141 -37.27 -9.63 -0.17
N GLY A 142 -37.92 -8.56 0.23
CA GLY A 142 -38.62 -8.44 1.51
C GLY A 142 -37.81 -7.82 2.65
N ALA A 143 -36.65 -7.22 2.37
CA ALA A 143 -35.95 -6.46 3.39
C ALA A 143 -36.67 -5.12 3.64
N GLU A 144 -37.06 -4.87 4.89
CA GLU A 144 -37.71 -3.60 5.27
C GLU A 144 -36.70 -2.47 5.40
N ARG A 145 -35.52 -2.81 5.90
CA ARG A 145 -34.41 -1.86 6.12
C ARG A 145 -33.09 -2.50 5.75
N THR A 146 -32.27 -1.73 5.06
CA THR A 146 -30.92 -2.12 4.72
C THR A 146 -29.91 -1.10 5.23
N GLY A 147 -28.71 -1.57 5.52
CA GLY A 147 -27.58 -0.73 5.90
C GLY A 147 -26.27 -1.40 5.55
N GLY A 148 -25.22 -0.60 5.37
CA GLY A 148 -23.92 -1.16 5.03
C GLY A 148 -22.97 -0.18 4.38
N THR A 149 -22.04 -0.72 3.59
CA THR A 149 -20.97 0.05 2.96
C THR A 149 -20.59 -0.57 1.63
N LEU A 150 -20.52 0.25 0.60
CA LEU A 150 -19.84 -0.06 -0.66
C LEU A 150 -18.48 0.67 -0.66
N THR A 151 -17.42 -0.08 -0.82
CA THR A 151 -16.06 0.48 -0.93
C THR A 151 -15.45 0.01 -2.24
N HIS A 152 -14.82 0.90 -2.98
CA HIS A 152 -13.94 0.53 -4.08
C HIS A 152 -12.65 1.33 -4.03
N ASN A 153 -11.57 0.72 -4.48
CA ASN A 153 -10.26 1.35 -4.53
C ASN A 153 -9.45 0.83 -5.71
N TYR A 154 -8.51 1.62 -6.13
CA TYR A 154 -7.52 1.26 -7.13
C TYR A 154 -6.23 2.02 -6.88
N GLY A 155 -5.14 1.48 -7.36
CA GLY A 155 -3.84 2.13 -7.19
C GLY A 155 -2.71 1.34 -7.82
N THR A 156 -1.51 1.81 -7.55
CA THR A 156 -0.25 1.21 -7.99
C THR A 156 0.64 0.96 -6.79
N THR A 157 1.27 -0.20 -6.77
CA THR A 157 2.34 -0.54 -5.84
C THR A 157 3.63 -0.72 -6.64
N ARG A 158 4.71 -0.05 -6.22
CA ARG A 158 6.06 -0.28 -6.75
C ARG A 158 6.99 -0.72 -5.62
N MET A 159 7.77 -1.76 -5.86
CA MET A 159 8.78 -2.27 -4.93
C MET A 159 10.17 -2.11 -5.53
N LEU A 160 11.07 -1.50 -4.76
CA LEU A 160 12.50 -1.46 -5.04
C LEU A 160 13.27 -2.20 -3.96
N THR A 161 14.32 -2.91 -4.33
CA THR A 161 15.19 -3.58 -3.37
C THR A 161 16.66 -3.25 -3.58
N SER A 162 17.46 -3.51 -2.55
CA SER A 162 18.94 -3.42 -2.66
C SER A 162 19.54 -4.49 -3.58
N THR A 163 18.78 -5.53 -3.92
CA THR A 163 19.13 -6.63 -4.83
C THR A 163 18.57 -6.43 -6.24
N ASP A 164 18.35 -5.18 -6.63
CA ASP A 164 17.99 -4.73 -7.97
C ASP A 164 16.62 -5.23 -8.48
N ILE A 165 15.71 -5.56 -7.57
CA ILE A 165 14.31 -5.78 -7.95
C ILE A 165 13.63 -4.42 -8.06
N ASP A 166 13.08 -4.12 -9.24
CA ASP A 166 12.18 -2.99 -9.51
C ASP A 166 10.94 -3.54 -10.20
N LYS A 167 9.86 -3.63 -9.45
CA LYS A 167 8.59 -4.18 -9.94
C LYS A 167 7.43 -3.31 -9.48
N SER A 168 6.46 -3.15 -10.38
CA SER A 168 5.20 -2.48 -10.08
C SER A 168 4.02 -3.29 -10.59
N TYR A 169 2.90 -3.12 -9.93
CA TYR A 169 1.62 -3.65 -10.36
C TYR A 169 0.50 -2.69 -9.99
N ASP A 170 -0.52 -2.66 -10.83
CA ASP A 170 -1.77 -1.99 -10.53
C ASP A 170 -2.72 -2.96 -9.82
N TYR A 171 -3.56 -2.43 -8.96
CA TYR A 171 -4.58 -3.19 -8.25
C TYR A 171 -5.90 -2.43 -8.23
N SER A 172 -6.97 -3.18 -8.11
CA SER A 172 -8.29 -2.63 -7.86
C SER A 172 -9.11 -3.60 -7.00
N ASN A 173 -10.05 -3.06 -6.26
CA ASN A 173 -10.96 -3.86 -5.43
C ASN A 173 -12.30 -3.17 -5.31
N ILE A 174 -13.37 -3.96 -5.25
CA ILE A 174 -14.72 -3.52 -4.90
C ILE A 174 -15.30 -4.47 -3.86
N SER A 175 -15.94 -3.92 -2.83
CA SER A 175 -16.53 -4.68 -1.74
C SER A 175 -17.84 -4.05 -1.32
N LEU A 176 -18.88 -4.86 -1.22
CA LEU A 176 -20.19 -4.50 -0.68
C LEU A 176 -20.46 -5.31 0.59
N SER A 177 -20.73 -4.60 1.69
CA SER A 177 -21.30 -5.18 2.90
C SER A 177 -22.75 -4.71 3.02
N LEU A 178 -23.68 -5.63 3.14
CA LEU A 178 -25.11 -5.35 3.24
C LEU A 178 -25.69 -6.18 4.39
N ARG A 179 -26.51 -5.55 5.21
CA ARG A 179 -27.21 -6.16 6.35
C ARG A 179 -28.66 -5.72 6.35
#